data_02dbdaca9fac196962281a723f9d1487
#
_entry.id   02dbdaca9fac196962281a723f9d1487
#
_cell.length_a   1.000
_cell.length_b   1.000
_cell.length_c   1.000
_cell.angle_alpha   90.00
_cell.angle_beta   90.00
_cell.angle_gamma   90.00
#
_symmetry.space_group_name_H-M   'P 1'
#
loop_
_entity.id
_entity.type
_entity.pdbx_description
1 polymer ?
#
loop_
_entity_poly.entity_id
_entity_poly.type
_entity_poly.pdbx_seq_one_letter_code
_entity_poly.pdbx_strand_id
1 'polypeptide(L)'
;MISYFNNELTTTRQISDLRFGIPIILGSNGTYEMIIAIEPLNEETFQKILEYNNSSDLKPYIAITKNRANFLKARVYDGNIARLKLPTPISFNWIKSTADPSEDFEYPLKGPYYSLREGNSNISKVAINFCKKAELLPAALIV
;
A
#
# COMPACT_ATOMS: atom_id res chain seq x y z
N MET A 1 7.56 -19.10 -24.25
CA MET A 1 7.04 -20.08 -23.27
C MET A 1 7.78 -20.01 -21.94
N ILE A 2 9.10 -20.04 -21.93
CA ILE A 2 9.89 -19.93 -20.68
C ILE A 2 9.64 -18.60 -19.95
N SER A 3 9.55 -17.48 -20.68
CA SER A 3 9.27 -16.17 -20.10
C SER A 3 7.86 -16.10 -19.49
N TYR A 4 6.88 -16.78 -20.10
CA TYR A 4 5.52 -16.84 -19.56
C TYR A 4 5.49 -17.59 -18.22
N PHE A 5 6.14 -18.75 -18.16
CA PHE A 5 6.24 -19.52 -16.92
C PHE A 5 6.96 -18.73 -15.82
N ASN A 6 8.05 -18.05 -16.17
CA ASN A 6 8.78 -17.24 -15.21
C ASN A 6 7.92 -16.11 -14.66
N ASN A 7 7.10 -15.46 -15.50
CA ASN A 7 6.22 -14.37 -15.07
C ASN A 7 5.13 -14.88 -14.13
N GLU A 8 4.51 -16.03 -14.43
CA GLU A 8 3.51 -16.62 -13.55
C GLU A 8 4.09 -17.02 -12.20
N LEU A 9 5.24 -17.69 -12.21
CA LEU A 9 5.92 -18.10 -10.98
C LEU A 9 6.33 -16.88 -10.15
N THR A 10 6.83 -15.83 -10.80
CA THR A 10 7.19 -14.58 -10.12
C THR A 10 5.98 -13.94 -9.48
N THR A 11 4.87 -13.84 -10.20
CA THR A 11 3.62 -13.27 -9.67
C THR A 11 3.09 -14.08 -8.49
N THR A 12 3.08 -15.42 -8.60
CA THR A 12 2.65 -16.29 -7.52
C THR A 12 3.52 -16.11 -6.28
N ARG A 13 4.82 -15.99 -6.46
CA ARG A 13 5.77 -15.77 -5.36
C ARG A 13 5.54 -14.40 -4.71
N GLN A 14 5.33 -13.36 -5.50
CA GLN A 14 5.08 -12.02 -4.99
C GLN A 14 3.79 -11.97 -4.15
N ILE A 15 2.72 -12.61 -4.62
CA ILE A 15 1.46 -12.69 -3.87
C ILE A 15 1.68 -13.43 -2.55
N SER A 16 2.41 -14.54 -2.58
CA SER A 16 2.77 -15.28 -1.37
C SER A 16 3.61 -14.44 -0.40
N ASP A 17 4.59 -13.71 -0.92
CA ASP A 17 5.43 -12.83 -0.11
C ASP A 17 4.60 -11.76 0.59
N LEU A 18 3.68 -11.12 -0.12
CA LEU A 18 2.78 -10.13 0.48
C LEU A 18 1.97 -10.74 1.63
N ARG A 19 1.48 -11.96 1.46
CA ARG A 19 0.70 -12.64 2.49
C ARG A 19 1.49 -12.81 3.79
N PHE A 20 2.79 -13.04 3.69
CA PHE A 20 3.66 -13.21 4.85
C PHE A 20 4.30 -11.91 5.33
N GLY A 21 3.92 -10.78 4.77
CA GLY A 21 4.47 -9.49 5.18
C GLY A 21 5.84 -9.19 4.61
N ILE A 22 6.24 -9.91 3.57
CA ILE A 22 7.53 -9.70 2.89
C ILE A 22 7.35 -8.63 1.82
N PRO A 23 8.17 -7.56 1.82
CA PRO A 23 8.11 -6.55 0.76
C PRO A 23 8.42 -7.12 -0.61
N ILE A 24 7.72 -6.59 -1.62
CA ILE A 24 7.99 -6.93 -3.02
C ILE A 24 8.35 -5.67 -3.80
N ILE A 25 8.98 -5.84 -4.95
CA ILE A 25 9.30 -4.74 -5.85
C ILE A 25 8.44 -4.87 -7.11
N LEU A 26 7.73 -3.79 -7.44
CA LEU A 26 6.97 -3.70 -8.68
C LEU A 26 7.55 -2.61 -9.55
N GLY A 27 7.61 -2.87 -10.85
CA GLY A 27 8.14 -1.92 -11.83
C GLY A 27 7.13 -1.58 -12.90
N SER A 28 7.17 -0.33 -13.36
CA SER A 28 6.36 0.16 -14.47
C SER A 28 7.12 1.29 -15.17
N ASN A 29 7.37 1.12 -16.48
CA ASN A 29 8.01 2.14 -17.31
C ASN A 29 9.34 2.66 -16.73
N GLY A 30 10.18 1.75 -16.21
CA GLY A 30 11.48 2.11 -15.66
C GLY A 30 11.44 2.63 -14.23
N THR A 31 10.28 2.76 -13.64
CA THR A 31 10.12 3.15 -12.23
C THR A 31 9.84 1.91 -11.39
N TYR A 32 10.50 1.82 -10.24
CA TYR A 32 10.36 0.69 -9.32
C TYR A 32 9.94 1.20 -7.95
N GLU A 33 8.98 0.52 -7.34
CA GLU A 33 8.49 0.84 -6.01
C GLU A 33 8.44 -0.41 -5.14
N MET A 34 8.72 -0.25 -3.85
CA MET A 34 8.60 -1.31 -2.86
C MET A 34 7.16 -1.32 -2.34
N ILE A 35 6.56 -2.49 -2.31
CA ILE A 35 5.17 -2.68 -1.88
C ILE A 35 5.14 -3.59 -0.65
N ILE A 36 4.43 -3.14 0.37
CA ILE A 36 4.22 -3.92 1.59
C ILE A 36 2.72 -3.94 1.88
N ALA A 37 2.15 -5.14 2.05
CA ALA A 37 0.77 -5.25 2.48
C ALA A 37 0.64 -4.73 3.92
N ILE A 38 -0.39 -3.94 4.20
CA ILE A 38 -0.54 -3.32 5.53
C ILE A 38 -1.04 -4.32 6.57
N GLU A 39 -1.92 -5.23 6.20
CA GLU A 39 -2.51 -6.17 7.16
C GLU A 39 -1.47 -6.98 7.94
N PRO A 40 -0.47 -7.62 7.29
CA PRO A 40 0.54 -8.37 8.04
C PRO A 40 1.70 -7.50 8.58
N LEU A 41 1.71 -6.20 8.29
CA LEU A 41 2.82 -5.32 8.67
C LEU A 41 2.89 -5.18 10.20
N ASN A 42 4.08 -5.35 10.77
CA ASN A 42 4.33 -5.09 12.18
C ASN A 42 5.16 -3.82 12.37
N GLU A 43 5.19 -3.32 13.60
CA GLU A 43 5.85 -2.04 13.89
C GLU A 43 7.37 -2.10 13.68
N GLU A 44 8.00 -3.23 14.02
CA GLU A 44 9.45 -3.40 13.83
C GLU A 44 9.83 -3.29 12.35
N THR A 45 9.12 -4.01 11.48
CA THR A 45 9.35 -3.96 10.04
C THR A 45 9.05 -2.56 9.50
N PHE A 46 8.01 -1.92 10.00
CA PHE A 46 7.64 -0.56 9.61
C PHE A 46 8.77 0.43 9.90
N GLN A 47 9.37 0.36 11.09
CA GLN A 47 10.47 1.24 11.46
C GLN A 47 11.69 1.02 10.55
N LYS A 48 12.01 -0.23 10.24
CA LYS A 48 13.11 -0.55 9.32
C LYS A 48 12.86 0.02 7.92
N ILE A 49 11.62 -0.04 7.44
CA ILE A 49 11.24 0.52 6.14
C ILE A 49 11.42 2.05 6.14
N LEU A 50 11.00 2.72 7.20
CA LEU A 50 11.17 4.17 7.32
C LEU A 50 12.65 4.56 7.34
N GLU A 51 13.48 3.82 8.05
CA GLU A 51 14.93 4.07 8.08
C GLU A 51 15.54 3.90 6.68
N TYR A 52 15.15 2.85 5.96
CA TYR A 52 15.60 2.64 4.59
C TYR A 52 15.20 3.80 3.68
N ASN A 53 14.01 4.35 3.87
CA ASN A 53 13.47 5.41 3.02
C ASN A 53 14.03 6.80 3.35
N ASN A 54 14.67 6.99 4.51
CA ASN A 54 15.18 8.30 4.94
C ASN A 54 16.21 8.90 3.99
N SER A 55 16.91 8.06 3.22
CA SER A 55 17.89 8.51 2.23
C SER A 55 17.28 8.85 0.88
N SER A 56 15.99 8.65 0.70
CA SER A 56 15.26 8.88 -0.55
C SER A 56 14.50 10.21 -0.49
N ASP A 57 14.46 10.92 -1.62
CA ASP A 57 13.64 12.12 -1.78
C ASP A 57 12.15 11.79 -1.93
N LEU A 58 11.82 10.53 -2.24
CA LEU A 58 10.45 10.09 -2.42
C LEU A 58 9.83 9.75 -1.07
N LYS A 59 8.65 10.30 -0.83
CA LYS A 59 7.92 10.04 0.41
C LYS A 59 7.03 8.82 0.25
N PRO A 60 6.96 7.93 1.26
CA PRO A 60 6.04 6.81 1.21
C PRO A 60 4.60 7.28 1.25
N TYR A 61 3.72 6.47 0.70
CA TYR A 61 2.28 6.72 0.73
C TYR A 61 1.55 5.38 0.84
N ILE A 62 0.25 5.43 1.11
CA ILE A 62 -0.56 4.22 1.14
C ILE A 62 -1.59 4.24 0.02
N ALA A 63 -1.91 3.05 -0.47
CA ALA A 63 -2.98 2.86 -1.45
C ALA A 63 -4.12 2.08 -0.79
N ILE A 64 -5.34 2.53 -1.00
CA ILE A 64 -6.56 1.90 -0.51
C ILE A 64 -7.60 1.86 -1.63
N THR A 65 -8.68 1.11 -1.43
CA THR A 65 -9.78 1.06 -2.40
C THR A 65 -10.59 2.35 -2.38
N LYS A 66 -11.28 2.61 -3.50
CA LYS A 66 -12.24 3.71 -3.58
C LYS A 66 -13.31 3.61 -2.49
N ASN A 67 -13.84 2.41 -2.24
CA ASN A 67 -14.88 2.22 -1.22
C ASN A 67 -14.37 2.60 0.16
N ARG A 68 -13.15 2.19 0.51
CA ARG A 68 -12.55 2.56 1.79
C ARG A 68 -12.30 4.07 1.86
N ALA A 69 -11.78 4.66 0.79
CA ALA A 69 -11.55 6.09 0.72
C ALA A 69 -12.85 6.89 0.90
N ASN A 70 -13.93 6.46 0.25
CA ASN A 70 -15.22 7.13 0.39
C ASN A 70 -15.74 7.06 1.83
N PHE A 71 -15.60 5.91 2.48
CA PHE A 71 -15.97 5.75 3.89
C PHE A 71 -15.17 6.71 4.78
N LEU A 72 -13.89 6.83 4.53
CA LEU A 72 -12.99 7.72 5.30
C LEU A 72 -13.11 9.20 4.89
N LYS A 73 -13.91 9.50 3.88
CA LYS A 73 -14.07 10.84 3.28
C LYS A 73 -12.76 11.37 2.68
N ALA A 74 -11.94 10.47 2.15
CA ALA A 74 -10.75 10.82 1.38
C ALA A 74 -11.12 10.97 -0.09
N ARG A 75 -10.49 11.92 -0.78
CA ARG A 75 -10.75 12.14 -2.20
C ARG A 75 -10.12 11.04 -3.04
N VAL A 76 -10.78 10.70 -4.15
CA VAL A 76 -10.35 9.66 -5.08
C VAL A 76 -10.06 10.31 -6.43
N TYR A 77 -8.80 10.24 -6.86
CA TYR A 77 -8.35 10.77 -8.14
C TYR A 77 -7.91 9.67 -9.12
N ASP A 78 -7.80 8.43 -8.65
CA ASP A 78 -7.15 7.35 -9.40
C ASP A 78 -8.12 6.23 -9.80
N GLY A 79 -9.37 6.55 -10.07
CA GLY A 79 -10.37 5.58 -10.52
C GLY A 79 -10.94 4.77 -9.36
N ASN A 80 -10.53 3.51 -9.24
CA ASN A 80 -11.07 2.61 -8.21
C ASN A 80 -10.17 2.48 -6.96
N ILE A 81 -9.10 3.26 -6.89
CA ILE A 81 -8.22 3.34 -5.73
C ILE A 81 -7.95 4.79 -5.36
N ALA A 82 -7.41 4.99 -4.14
CA ALA A 82 -6.89 6.28 -3.71
C ALA A 82 -5.50 6.09 -3.15
N ARG A 83 -4.62 7.06 -3.42
CA ARG A 83 -3.27 7.12 -2.85
C ARG A 83 -3.24 8.24 -1.82
N LEU A 84 -2.90 7.92 -0.59
CA LEU A 84 -2.97 8.84 0.53
C LEU A 84 -1.58 9.16 1.06
N LYS A 85 -1.33 10.45 1.29
CA LYS A 85 -0.10 10.90 1.96
C LYS A 85 -0.11 10.44 3.41
N LEU A 86 1.08 10.11 3.93
CA LEU A 86 1.22 9.81 5.35
C LEU A 86 1.24 11.13 6.14
N PRO A 87 0.55 11.18 7.29
CA PRO A 87 0.60 12.38 8.13
C PRO A 87 1.97 12.54 8.79
N THR A 88 2.29 13.75 9.21
CA THR A 88 3.50 14.05 9.96
C THR A 88 3.11 14.43 11.39
N PRO A 89 3.65 13.75 12.43
CA PRO A 89 4.60 12.63 12.36
C PRO A 89 3.94 11.35 11.87
N ILE A 90 4.75 10.46 11.25
CA ILE A 90 4.25 9.19 10.72
C ILE A 90 3.90 8.27 11.88
N SER A 91 2.70 7.69 11.85
CA SER A 91 2.18 6.82 12.90
C SER A 91 1.83 5.46 12.34
N PHE A 92 2.38 4.40 12.94
CA PHE A 92 2.02 3.03 12.60
C PHE A 92 0.53 2.76 12.87
N ASN A 93 0.01 3.25 13.99
CA ASN A 93 -1.41 3.08 14.34
C ASN A 93 -2.33 3.74 13.32
N TRP A 94 -1.96 4.91 12.80
CA TRP A 94 -2.74 5.58 11.77
C TRP A 94 -2.81 4.73 10.50
N ILE A 95 -1.69 4.14 10.09
CA ILE A 95 -1.63 3.28 8.90
C ILE A 95 -2.52 2.06 9.09
N LYS A 96 -2.40 1.36 10.22
CA LYS A 96 -3.19 0.16 10.50
C LYS A 96 -4.68 0.48 10.58
N SER A 97 -5.06 1.54 11.27
CA SER A 97 -6.47 1.91 11.43
C SER A 97 -7.09 2.44 10.13
N THR A 98 -6.31 3.08 9.28
CA THR A 98 -6.79 3.53 7.98
C THR A 98 -7.09 2.33 7.07
N ALA A 99 -6.25 1.31 7.11
CA ALA A 99 -6.42 0.12 6.29
C ALA A 99 -7.53 -0.81 6.79
N ASP A 100 -7.74 -0.90 8.10
CA ASP A 100 -8.59 -1.93 8.72
C ASP A 100 -9.90 -1.34 9.23
N PRO A 101 -11.05 -1.67 8.58
CA PRO A 101 -12.36 -1.21 9.04
C PRO A 101 -12.72 -1.64 10.45
N SER A 102 -12.18 -2.74 10.96
CA SER A 102 -12.47 -3.20 12.33
C SER A 102 -11.95 -2.25 13.40
N GLU A 103 -11.02 -1.35 13.04
CA GLU A 103 -10.44 -0.35 13.94
C GLU A 103 -11.27 0.95 14.01
N ASP A 104 -12.34 1.06 13.22
CA ASP A 104 -13.06 2.33 13.06
C ASP A 104 -13.75 2.80 14.35
N PHE A 105 -14.17 1.88 15.21
CA PHE A 105 -14.78 2.23 16.50
C PHE A 105 -13.76 2.83 17.48
N GLU A 106 -12.52 2.32 17.47
CA GLU A 106 -11.48 2.77 18.38
C GLU A 106 -10.84 4.07 17.89
N TYR A 107 -10.81 4.26 16.56
CA TYR A 107 -10.17 5.42 15.93
C TYR A 107 -11.14 6.09 14.95
N PRO A 108 -12.22 6.71 15.45
CA PRO A 108 -13.24 7.28 14.56
C PRO A 108 -12.79 8.56 13.85
N LEU A 109 -11.82 9.29 14.40
CA LEU A 109 -11.35 10.56 13.85
C LEU A 109 -9.91 10.41 13.34
N LYS A 110 -9.75 9.82 12.16
CA LYS A 110 -8.45 9.57 11.53
C LYS A 110 -7.99 10.69 10.61
N GLY A 111 -8.94 11.47 10.10
CA GLY A 111 -8.68 12.52 9.12
C GLY A 111 -8.14 13.80 9.74
N PRO A 112 -7.88 14.82 8.90
CA PRO A 112 -8.15 14.82 7.46
C PRO A 112 -7.16 13.98 6.66
N TYR A 113 -7.63 13.48 5.51
CA TYR A 113 -6.81 12.71 4.59
C TYR A 113 -6.43 13.58 3.39
N TYR A 114 -5.18 13.43 2.93
CA TYR A 114 -4.68 14.13 1.76
C TYR A 114 -4.31 13.12 0.68
N SER A 115 -5.03 13.16 -0.42
CA SER A 115 -4.83 12.24 -1.54
C SER A 115 -3.82 12.77 -2.53
N LEU A 116 -2.99 11.88 -3.08
CA LEU A 116 -2.10 12.21 -4.18
C LEU A 116 -2.93 12.36 -5.45
N ARG A 117 -2.70 13.43 -6.19
CA ARG A 117 -3.39 13.70 -7.47
C ARG A 117 -2.52 13.40 -8.66
N GLU A 118 -1.22 13.59 -8.53
CA GLU A 118 -0.26 13.52 -9.62
C GLU A 118 0.51 12.21 -9.60
N GLY A 119 1.19 11.92 -10.70
CA GLY A 119 1.96 10.72 -10.86
C GLY A 119 1.13 9.56 -11.38
N ASN A 120 1.80 8.42 -11.54
CA ASN A 120 1.22 7.23 -12.13
C ASN A 120 0.70 6.30 -11.03
N SER A 121 -0.56 5.90 -11.13
CA SER A 121 -1.19 5.02 -10.14
C SER A 121 -1.17 3.52 -10.55
N ASN A 122 -0.51 3.17 -11.64
CA ASN A 122 -0.54 1.79 -12.14
C ASN A 122 0.04 0.78 -11.16
N ILE A 123 1.17 1.09 -10.53
CA ILE A 123 1.79 0.21 -9.54
C ILE A 123 0.86 0.04 -8.34
N SER A 124 0.25 1.13 -7.88
CA SER A 124 -0.69 1.09 -6.76
C SER A 124 -1.91 0.22 -7.07
N LYS A 125 -2.44 0.28 -8.30
CA LYS A 125 -3.56 -0.57 -8.72
C LYS A 125 -3.18 -2.04 -8.71
N VAL A 126 -1.99 -2.37 -9.21
CA VAL A 126 -1.47 -3.74 -9.19
C VAL A 126 -1.28 -4.20 -7.74
N ALA A 127 -0.73 -3.34 -6.88
CA ALA A 127 -0.50 -3.67 -5.47
C ALA A 127 -1.81 -4.02 -4.76
N ILE A 128 -2.86 -3.24 -4.95
CA ILE A 128 -4.18 -3.52 -4.39
C ILE A 128 -4.72 -4.85 -4.91
N ASN A 129 -4.59 -5.10 -6.20
CA ASN A 129 -5.03 -6.36 -6.80
C ASN A 129 -4.28 -7.56 -6.21
N PHE A 130 -2.98 -7.43 -5.99
CA PHE A 130 -2.17 -8.49 -5.38
C PHE A 130 -2.58 -8.74 -3.93
N CYS A 131 -2.88 -7.70 -3.17
CA CYS A 131 -3.40 -7.85 -1.81
C CYS A 131 -4.72 -8.64 -1.82
N LYS A 132 -5.62 -8.35 -2.74
CA LYS A 132 -6.87 -9.09 -2.88
C LYS A 132 -6.62 -10.56 -3.23
N LYS A 133 -5.71 -10.84 -4.15
CA LYS A 133 -5.35 -12.21 -4.53
C LYS A 133 -4.68 -12.97 -3.38
N ALA A 134 -3.99 -12.27 -2.51
CA ALA A 134 -3.39 -12.84 -1.30
C ALA A 134 -4.41 -13.03 -0.17
N GLU A 135 -5.66 -12.66 -0.39
CA GLU A 135 -6.74 -12.71 0.61
C GLU A 135 -6.46 -11.82 1.82
N LEU A 136 -5.82 -10.70 1.56
CA LEU A 136 -5.53 -9.67 2.57
C LEU A 136 -6.46 -8.48 2.38
N LEU A 137 -6.53 -7.62 3.41
CA LEU A 137 -7.14 -6.31 3.26
C LEU A 137 -6.50 -5.59 2.07
N PRO A 138 -7.31 -4.99 1.17
CA PRO A 138 -6.78 -4.34 -0.03
C PRO A 138 -6.18 -2.96 0.31
N ALA A 139 -5.06 -2.97 0.98
CA ALA A 139 -4.33 -1.79 1.41
C ALA A 139 -2.83 -2.09 1.41
N ALA A 140 -2.05 -1.18 0.84
CA ALA A 140 -0.61 -1.36 0.70
C ALA A 140 0.14 -0.07 1.06
N LEU A 141 1.30 -0.24 1.69
CA LEU A 141 2.28 0.82 1.87
C LEU A 141 3.23 0.76 0.68
N ILE A 142 3.46 1.91 0.07
CA ILE A 142 4.30 2.03 -1.13
C ILE A 142 5.44 2.99 -0.83
N VAL A 143 6.65 2.51 -1.08
CA VAL A 143 7.89 3.20 -0.72
C VAL A 143 8.76 3.47 -1.92
#